data_1439b71c452bf9b253f6392c5a99f5f9
#
_entry.id   1439b71c452bf9b253f6392c5a99f5f9
#
_cell.length_a   1.000
_cell.length_b   1.000
_cell.length_c   1.000
_cell.angle_alpha   90.00
_cell.angle_beta   90.00
_cell.angle_gamma   90.00
#
_symmetry.space_group_name_H-M   'P 1'
#
loop_
_entity.id
_entity.type
_entity.pdbx_description
1 polymer ?
#
loop_
_entity_poly.entity_id
_entity_poly.type
_entity_poly.pdbx_seq_one_letter_code
_entity_poly.pdbx_strand_id
1 'polypeptide(L)'
;MEVLYNSTRSKGTPVKASEAILKGLSDDGGLFVPDHIPALDKSLKELSEMTYQQVAYEVMKLFLTDFTEEELKTCIERAYDSKFDTDVIAPLVEAEGAYYLELFHGSTIAFKDMALSILPHLMITSARKNHIKNEIVILTATSGDTGKAALAGFANVEGTRIIVFYPKNGVSPIQEKQMVTQKGDNTFVVGIHGNFDDAQTGVKKIFSDKELAKEMDGKGFQFSSANSINIGRLVPQICYYVYSYATLLREGKIADGEKMNVVVPTGNFGNILAAFYAKNMGLPIAKLICASNDNKVLYDFFRTGTYDRNREFMLTSSPSMDILISSNLERLIYRIAGNDADKNRELMAALSGQGKYEISADMKAALADFYGNYANEAETADEIKRLYRSCGYVIDTHTAVASAVYQKYLKETGDSNTKTVIASTASPFKFTRSVMNAIDAKYDAMSDFELVDELSKIANVTVPQAIEEIRTAPVVHDTQCDADKMKDTVKEFLHI
;
A
#
# COMPACT_ATOMS: atom_id res chain seq x y z
N MET A 1 23.77 -14.29 -3.13
CA MET A 1 23.02 -15.49 -3.62
C MET A 1 21.86 -14.96 -4.44
N GLU A 2 21.54 -15.60 -5.57
CA GLU A 2 20.40 -15.15 -6.40
C GLU A 2 19.09 -15.46 -5.69
N VAL A 3 18.14 -14.51 -5.66
CA VAL A 3 16.79 -14.71 -5.13
C VAL A 3 15.86 -14.95 -6.31
N LEU A 4 15.18 -16.09 -6.29
CA LEU A 4 14.19 -16.45 -7.27
C LEU A 4 12.77 -16.39 -6.67
N TYR A 5 11.78 -16.23 -7.52
CA TYR A 5 10.39 -16.03 -7.10
C TYR A 5 9.52 -17.22 -7.49
N ASN A 6 8.83 -17.77 -6.51
CA ASN A 6 7.89 -18.87 -6.65
C ASN A 6 6.44 -18.38 -6.62
N SER A 7 5.52 -19.16 -7.18
CA SER A 7 4.09 -18.97 -6.93
C SER A 7 3.73 -19.49 -5.54
N THR A 8 2.80 -18.80 -4.87
CA THR A 8 2.21 -19.30 -3.61
C THR A 8 1.28 -20.51 -3.80
N ARG A 9 0.90 -20.87 -5.04
CA ARG A 9 -0.12 -21.90 -5.31
C ARG A 9 0.37 -23.10 -6.13
N SER A 10 1.58 -23.06 -6.67
CA SER A 10 2.16 -24.18 -7.41
C SER A 10 3.68 -24.28 -7.23
N LYS A 11 4.18 -25.48 -7.48
CA LYS A 11 5.63 -25.78 -7.54
C LYS A 11 6.11 -25.66 -8.99
N GLY A 12 5.88 -24.48 -9.59
CA GLY A 12 6.33 -24.18 -10.96
C GLY A 12 7.83 -23.88 -11.04
N THR A 13 8.29 -23.50 -12.23
CA THR A 13 9.66 -23.01 -12.42
C THR A 13 9.78 -21.62 -11.77
N PRO A 14 10.73 -21.42 -10.86
CA PRO A 14 10.97 -20.10 -10.27
C PRO A 14 11.37 -19.09 -11.34
N VAL A 15 10.98 -17.84 -11.16
CA VAL A 15 11.28 -16.74 -12.07
C VAL A 15 12.19 -15.71 -11.42
N LYS A 16 12.86 -14.87 -12.22
CA LYS A 16 13.65 -13.74 -11.71
C LYS A 16 12.75 -12.60 -11.22
N ALA A 17 13.29 -11.70 -10.42
CA ALA A 17 12.55 -10.55 -9.89
C ALA A 17 11.95 -9.70 -11.01
N SER A 18 12.69 -9.40 -12.07
CA SER A 18 12.21 -8.64 -13.22
C SER A 18 10.99 -9.28 -13.90
N GLU A 19 10.99 -10.61 -14.05
CA GLU A 19 9.84 -11.32 -14.62
C GLU A 19 8.63 -11.29 -13.68
N ALA A 20 8.85 -11.51 -12.37
CA ALA A 20 7.79 -11.45 -11.37
C ALA A 20 7.13 -10.06 -11.30
N ILE A 21 7.91 -8.98 -11.42
CA ILE A 21 7.41 -7.59 -11.45
C ILE A 21 6.56 -7.33 -12.70
N LEU A 22 7.03 -7.77 -13.87
CA LEU A 22 6.30 -7.60 -15.13
C LEU A 22 4.97 -8.35 -15.15
N LYS A 23 4.98 -9.61 -14.70
CA LYS A 23 3.77 -10.44 -14.63
C LYS A 23 2.80 -9.91 -13.56
N GLY A 24 3.33 -9.43 -12.43
CA GLY A 24 2.55 -8.98 -11.28
C GLY A 24 1.83 -10.10 -10.54
N LEU A 25 1.38 -11.13 -11.25
CA LEU A 25 0.66 -12.30 -10.74
C LEU A 25 1.15 -13.55 -11.49
N SER A 26 1.23 -14.69 -10.80
CA SER A 26 1.56 -15.97 -11.44
C SER A 26 0.43 -16.50 -12.32
N ASP A 27 0.74 -17.27 -13.35
CA ASP A 27 -0.21 -17.81 -14.33
C ASP A 27 -1.28 -18.72 -13.68
N ASP A 28 -0.98 -19.30 -12.52
CA ASP A 28 -1.89 -20.11 -11.70
C ASP A 28 -2.79 -19.27 -10.75
N GLY A 29 -2.68 -17.94 -10.81
CA GLY A 29 -3.38 -17.00 -9.92
C GLY A 29 -2.76 -16.87 -8.53
N GLY A 30 -1.62 -17.52 -8.27
CA GLY A 30 -0.83 -17.36 -7.04
C GLY A 30 0.00 -16.08 -7.04
N LEU A 31 0.43 -15.65 -5.86
CA LEU A 31 1.26 -14.48 -5.69
C LEU A 31 2.75 -14.87 -5.77
N PHE A 32 3.57 -14.00 -6.36
CA PHE A 32 5.00 -14.20 -6.34
C PHE A 32 5.58 -13.94 -4.94
N VAL A 33 6.41 -14.88 -4.46
CA VAL A 33 7.15 -14.78 -3.19
C VAL A 33 8.62 -15.13 -3.45
N PRO A 34 9.59 -14.46 -2.81
CA PRO A 34 10.98 -14.88 -2.90
C PRO A 34 11.13 -16.29 -2.31
N ASP A 35 12.00 -17.11 -2.86
CA ASP A 35 12.31 -18.47 -2.37
C ASP A 35 12.82 -18.45 -0.92
N HIS A 36 13.54 -17.41 -0.54
CA HIS A 36 13.95 -17.11 0.83
C HIS A 36 13.90 -15.60 1.08
N ILE A 37 13.79 -15.21 2.36
CA ILE A 37 13.95 -13.81 2.76
C ILE A 37 15.43 -13.60 3.09
N PRO A 38 16.15 -12.75 2.33
CA PRO A 38 17.56 -12.51 2.57
C PRO A 38 17.79 -11.75 3.88
N ALA A 39 18.90 -12.04 4.55
CA ALA A 39 19.32 -11.25 5.71
C ALA A 39 19.90 -9.89 5.25
N LEU A 40 19.78 -8.87 6.10
CA LEU A 40 20.51 -7.61 5.91
C LEU A 40 22.02 -7.89 5.89
N ASP A 41 22.72 -7.35 4.90
CA ASP A 41 24.17 -7.47 4.73
C ASP A 41 24.96 -6.30 5.33
N LYS A 42 24.26 -5.27 5.76
CA LYS A 42 24.78 -4.13 6.50
C LYS A 42 24.35 -4.20 7.96
N SER A 43 25.25 -3.78 8.86
CA SER A 43 24.91 -3.61 10.26
C SER A 43 23.90 -2.47 10.45
N LEU A 44 23.11 -2.53 11.51
CA LEU A 44 22.14 -1.48 11.84
C LEU A 44 22.82 -0.12 12.03
N LYS A 45 24.06 -0.12 12.55
CA LYS A 45 24.87 1.07 12.71
C LYS A 45 25.30 1.67 11.36
N GLU A 46 25.71 0.86 10.38
CA GLU A 46 26.01 1.36 9.03
C GLU A 46 24.75 1.95 8.38
N LEU A 47 23.61 1.27 8.50
CA LEU A 47 22.34 1.75 7.98
C LEU A 47 21.89 3.07 8.63
N SER A 48 22.22 3.31 9.90
CA SER A 48 21.86 4.54 10.61
C SER A 48 22.56 5.81 10.07
N GLU A 49 23.68 5.65 9.37
CA GLU A 49 24.41 6.77 8.73
C GLU A 49 23.94 7.05 7.29
N MET A 50 22.95 6.30 6.78
CA MET A 50 22.49 6.36 5.39
C MET A 50 21.25 7.24 5.21
N THR A 51 21.13 7.84 4.02
CA THR A 51 19.89 8.47 3.57
C THR A 51 18.83 7.42 3.24
N TYR A 52 17.57 7.86 3.07
CA TYR A 52 16.50 6.96 2.66
C TYR A 52 16.83 6.20 1.36
N GLN A 53 17.34 6.91 0.35
CA GLN A 53 17.70 6.33 -0.95
C GLN A 53 18.80 5.28 -0.81
N GLN A 54 19.78 5.52 0.04
CA GLN A 54 20.86 4.56 0.31
C GLN A 54 20.35 3.30 1.02
N VAL A 55 19.49 3.46 2.05
CA VAL A 55 18.83 2.33 2.72
C VAL A 55 17.93 1.57 1.73
N ALA A 56 17.20 2.28 0.87
CA ALA A 56 16.37 1.65 -0.15
C ALA A 56 17.19 0.78 -1.11
N TYR A 57 18.36 1.25 -1.54
CA TYR A 57 19.27 0.46 -2.35
C TYR A 57 19.78 -0.80 -1.60
N GLU A 58 20.25 -0.63 -0.36
CA GLU A 58 20.78 -1.76 0.43
C GLU A 58 19.73 -2.85 0.68
N VAL A 59 18.46 -2.46 0.85
CA VAL A 59 17.35 -3.41 1.03
C VAL A 59 16.93 -4.05 -0.31
N MET A 60 16.67 -3.21 -1.33
CA MET A 60 16.11 -3.71 -2.59
C MET A 60 17.09 -4.60 -3.36
N LYS A 61 18.41 -4.34 -3.34
CA LYS A 61 19.42 -5.16 -4.00
C LYS A 61 19.40 -6.62 -3.53
N LEU A 62 18.96 -6.86 -2.29
CA LEU A 62 18.87 -8.21 -1.73
C LEU A 62 17.71 -9.02 -2.30
N PHE A 63 16.66 -8.36 -2.77
CA PHE A 63 15.47 -8.99 -3.37
C PHE A 63 15.50 -8.96 -4.90
N LEU A 64 16.02 -7.88 -5.48
CA LEU A 64 16.01 -7.64 -6.94
C LEU A 64 17.39 -8.00 -7.53
N THR A 65 17.81 -9.23 -7.30
CA THR A 65 19.19 -9.70 -7.57
C THR A 65 19.57 -9.78 -9.04
N ASP A 66 18.62 -9.72 -9.95
CA ASP A 66 18.86 -9.64 -11.39
C ASP A 66 18.94 -8.20 -11.92
N PHE A 67 18.72 -7.17 -11.06
CA PHE A 67 18.99 -5.78 -11.41
C PHE A 67 20.46 -5.43 -11.15
N THR A 68 21.06 -4.67 -12.03
CA THR A 68 22.38 -4.11 -11.76
C THR A 68 22.30 -2.97 -10.74
N GLU A 69 23.44 -2.63 -10.13
CA GLU A 69 23.53 -1.51 -9.21
C GLU A 69 23.06 -0.20 -9.86
N GLU A 70 23.51 0.09 -11.09
CA GLU A 70 23.14 1.28 -11.84
C GLU A 70 21.63 1.33 -12.15
N GLU A 71 21.06 0.21 -12.60
CA GLU A 71 19.62 0.10 -12.87
C GLU A 71 18.79 0.40 -11.62
N LEU A 72 19.16 -0.19 -10.49
CA LEU A 72 18.41 -0.04 -9.26
C LEU A 72 18.55 1.36 -8.65
N LYS A 73 19.77 1.93 -8.63
CA LYS A 73 20.01 3.30 -8.19
C LYS A 73 19.24 4.31 -9.04
N THR A 74 19.24 4.13 -10.36
CA THR A 74 18.45 4.99 -11.27
C THR A 74 16.95 4.92 -10.96
N CYS A 75 16.41 3.73 -10.69
CA CYS A 75 15.00 3.58 -10.28
C CYS A 75 14.71 4.33 -8.97
N ILE A 76 15.59 4.20 -7.99
CA ILE A 76 15.45 4.82 -6.66
C ILE A 76 15.52 6.35 -6.76
N GLU A 77 16.50 6.90 -7.48
CA GLU A 77 16.68 8.34 -7.67
C GLU A 77 15.50 9.00 -8.38
N ARG A 78 14.93 8.32 -9.38
CA ARG A 78 13.72 8.80 -10.08
C ARG A 78 12.45 8.71 -9.26
N ALA A 79 12.41 7.81 -8.29
CA ALA A 79 11.24 7.59 -7.45
C ALA A 79 11.21 8.53 -6.24
N TYR A 80 12.33 8.67 -5.55
CA TYR A 80 12.43 9.39 -4.26
C TYR A 80 13.23 10.68 -4.43
N ASP A 81 12.63 11.62 -5.14
CA ASP A 81 13.19 12.93 -5.48
C ASP A 81 12.31 14.07 -4.90
N SER A 82 12.38 15.24 -5.49
CA SER A 82 11.60 16.43 -5.11
C SER A 82 10.08 16.30 -5.26
N LYS A 83 9.56 15.14 -5.68
CA LYS A 83 8.12 14.80 -5.59
C LYS A 83 7.68 14.57 -4.14
N PHE A 84 8.63 14.30 -3.24
CA PHE A 84 8.39 14.27 -1.80
C PHE A 84 8.66 15.66 -1.22
N ASP A 85 7.79 16.12 -0.35
CA ASP A 85 7.87 17.45 0.26
C ASP A 85 8.88 17.54 1.43
N THR A 86 9.63 16.46 1.65
CA THR A 86 10.73 16.38 2.62
C THR A 86 11.90 15.55 2.09
N ASP A 87 13.12 16.02 2.32
CA ASP A 87 14.34 15.31 1.93
C ASP A 87 14.54 13.98 2.70
N VAL A 88 13.88 13.84 3.84
CA VAL A 88 13.95 12.63 4.68
C VAL A 88 13.07 11.51 4.13
N ILE A 89 12.15 11.80 3.21
CA ILE A 89 11.19 10.90 2.53
C ILE A 89 10.17 10.27 3.49
N ALA A 90 10.59 9.65 4.59
CA ALA A 90 9.76 8.97 5.59
C ALA A 90 10.16 9.39 7.02
N PRO A 91 9.82 10.62 7.45
CA PRO A 91 10.18 11.13 8.77
C PRO A 91 9.43 10.41 9.89
N LEU A 92 10.02 10.46 11.10
CA LEU A 92 9.40 10.02 12.34
C LEU A 92 9.01 11.23 13.18
N VAL A 93 7.77 11.24 13.67
CA VAL A 93 7.26 12.23 14.61
C VAL A 93 6.97 11.56 15.94
N GLU A 94 7.60 12.04 17.02
CA GLU A 94 7.34 11.52 18.36
C GLU A 94 6.11 12.21 18.96
N ALA A 95 5.10 11.43 19.32
CA ALA A 95 3.89 11.91 19.97
C ALA A 95 3.34 10.87 20.96
N GLU A 96 3.00 11.29 22.18
CA GLU A 96 2.39 10.46 23.22
C GLU A 96 3.13 9.11 23.45
N GLY A 97 4.47 9.12 23.41
CA GLY A 97 5.31 7.94 23.68
C GLY A 97 5.40 6.94 22.54
N ALA A 98 4.89 7.25 21.36
CA ALA A 98 5.05 6.48 20.14
C ALA A 98 5.72 7.32 19.04
N TYR A 99 6.28 6.66 18.02
CA TYR A 99 6.90 7.27 16.85
C TYR A 99 6.00 7.04 15.64
N TYR A 100 5.42 8.11 15.10
CA TYR A 100 4.60 8.05 13.90
C TYR A 100 5.49 8.14 12.67
N LEU A 101 5.55 7.07 11.90
CA LEU A 101 6.28 7.00 10.63
C LEU A 101 5.40 7.59 9.54
N GLU A 102 5.66 8.85 9.19
CA GLU A 102 4.88 9.58 8.20
C GLU A 102 5.26 9.14 6.78
N LEU A 103 4.38 8.37 6.14
CA LEU A 103 4.56 7.78 4.81
C LEU A 103 3.80 8.54 3.73
N PHE A 104 3.38 9.77 4.01
CA PHE A 104 2.46 10.53 3.18
C PHE A 104 3.05 11.83 2.58
N HIS A 105 4.35 11.91 2.50
CA HIS A 105 5.05 13.09 1.96
C HIS A 105 5.20 13.08 0.43
N GLY A 106 4.69 12.06 -0.26
CA GLY A 106 4.72 11.96 -1.72
C GLY A 106 3.58 12.70 -2.41
N SER A 107 3.57 12.63 -3.73
CA SER A 107 2.69 13.39 -4.63
C SER A 107 1.19 13.22 -4.40
N THR A 108 0.76 12.16 -3.72
CA THR A 108 -0.67 11.90 -3.46
C THR A 108 -1.02 11.88 -1.98
N ILE A 109 -0.04 12.26 -1.15
CA ILE A 109 -0.16 12.38 0.31
C ILE A 109 -0.68 11.10 0.99
N ALA A 110 -0.23 9.93 0.50
CA ALA A 110 -0.53 8.62 1.08
C ALA A 110 0.65 7.66 0.90
N PHE A 111 0.80 6.67 1.79
CA PHE A 111 1.89 5.69 1.78
C PHE A 111 2.04 4.91 0.47
N LYS A 112 1.00 4.88 -0.35
CA LYS A 112 1.03 4.20 -1.65
C LYS A 112 2.07 4.79 -2.59
N ASP A 113 2.41 6.07 -2.40
CA ASP A 113 3.47 6.76 -3.15
C ASP A 113 4.83 6.10 -2.92
N MET A 114 5.09 5.57 -1.71
CA MET A 114 6.35 4.90 -1.39
C MET A 114 6.68 3.72 -2.32
N ALA A 115 5.67 3.07 -2.87
CA ALA A 115 5.84 1.96 -3.79
C ALA A 115 5.43 2.30 -5.23
N LEU A 116 4.44 3.17 -5.43
CA LEU A 116 3.97 3.52 -6.77
C LEU A 116 4.84 4.55 -7.47
N SER A 117 5.67 5.31 -6.76
CA SER A 117 6.68 6.16 -7.37
C SER A 117 7.82 5.37 -8.03
N ILE A 118 8.18 4.21 -7.48
CA ILE A 118 9.28 3.40 -8.03
C ILE A 118 8.81 2.30 -8.98
N LEU A 119 7.60 1.78 -8.82
CA LEU A 119 7.09 0.66 -9.61
C LEU A 119 7.19 0.86 -11.13
N PRO A 120 6.85 2.04 -11.71
CA PRO A 120 6.99 2.26 -13.15
C PRO A 120 8.42 2.08 -13.65
N HIS A 121 9.40 2.58 -12.89
CA HIS A 121 10.81 2.47 -13.24
C HIS A 121 11.32 1.04 -13.14
N LEU A 122 10.86 0.30 -12.13
CA LEU A 122 11.14 -1.14 -12.01
C LEU A 122 10.50 -1.92 -13.17
N MET A 123 9.27 -1.59 -13.57
CA MET A 123 8.59 -2.25 -14.69
C MET A 123 9.30 -2.02 -16.03
N ILE A 124 9.67 -0.78 -16.34
CA ILE A 124 10.38 -0.46 -17.59
C ILE A 124 11.76 -1.13 -17.64
N THR A 125 12.48 -1.12 -16.52
CA THR A 125 13.76 -1.83 -16.42
C THR A 125 13.56 -3.34 -16.60
N SER A 126 12.51 -3.90 -15.98
CA SER A 126 12.12 -5.29 -16.13
C SER A 126 11.76 -5.66 -17.58
N ALA A 127 10.98 -4.81 -18.26
CA ALA A 127 10.61 -5.00 -19.66
C ALA A 127 11.86 -5.09 -20.56
N ARG A 128 12.78 -4.15 -20.38
CA ARG A 128 14.06 -4.13 -21.12
C ARG A 128 14.90 -5.41 -20.87
N LYS A 129 15.00 -5.86 -19.62
CA LYS A 129 15.71 -7.07 -19.22
C LYS A 129 15.11 -8.35 -19.82
N ASN A 130 13.80 -8.38 -19.97
CA ASN A 130 13.07 -9.51 -20.55
C ASN A 130 12.79 -9.33 -22.05
N HIS A 131 13.46 -8.37 -22.71
CA HIS A 131 13.36 -8.11 -24.16
C HIS A 131 11.92 -7.82 -24.63
N ILE A 132 11.08 -7.31 -23.75
CA ILE A 132 9.72 -6.86 -24.06
C ILE A 132 9.80 -5.51 -24.77
N LYS A 133 9.16 -5.43 -25.94
CA LYS A 133 9.08 -4.21 -26.75
C LYS A 133 7.74 -3.50 -26.64
N ASN A 134 6.74 -4.19 -26.14
CA ASN A 134 5.38 -3.69 -26.01
C ASN A 134 5.32 -2.58 -24.94
N GLU A 135 4.54 -1.54 -25.22
CA GLU A 135 4.17 -0.53 -24.24
C GLU A 135 3.31 -1.18 -23.14
N ILE A 136 3.62 -0.91 -21.87
CA ILE A 136 2.93 -1.50 -20.73
C ILE A 136 1.67 -0.70 -20.43
N VAL A 137 0.51 -1.34 -20.51
CA VAL A 137 -0.78 -0.75 -20.16
C VAL A 137 -1.19 -1.18 -18.77
N ILE A 138 -1.23 -0.23 -17.85
CA ILE A 138 -1.74 -0.43 -16.49
C ILE A 138 -3.24 -0.14 -16.51
N LEU A 139 -4.02 -1.14 -16.08
CA LEU A 139 -5.45 -1.01 -15.94
C LEU A 139 -5.82 -1.19 -14.48
N THR A 140 -6.56 -0.26 -13.90
CA THR A 140 -6.92 -0.31 -12.49
C THR A 140 -8.33 0.17 -12.23
N ALA A 141 -9.02 -0.50 -11.28
CA ALA A 141 -10.22 0.02 -10.66
C ALA A 141 -9.86 0.57 -9.28
N THR A 142 -10.44 1.69 -8.90
CA THR A 142 -10.12 2.34 -7.64
C THR A 142 -11.36 2.88 -6.91
N SER A 143 -11.30 2.84 -5.58
CA SER A 143 -12.19 3.58 -4.68
C SER A 143 -11.61 4.95 -4.27
N GLY A 144 -10.51 5.42 -4.94
CA GLY A 144 -9.89 6.72 -4.71
C GLY A 144 -8.36 6.66 -4.67
N ASP A 145 -7.77 6.30 -3.54
CA ASP A 145 -6.34 6.46 -3.25
C ASP A 145 -5.38 5.71 -4.16
N THR A 146 -5.66 4.43 -4.44
CA THR A 146 -4.74 3.61 -5.24
C THR A 146 -4.67 4.08 -6.68
N GLY A 147 -5.82 4.45 -7.26
CA GLY A 147 -5.88 4.96 -8.63
C GLY A 147 -5.13 6.28 -8.77
N LYS A 148 -5.33 7.21 -7.82
CA LYS A 148 -4.60 8.49 -7.85
C LYS A 148 -3.10 8.28 -7.69
N ALA A 149 -2.65 7.43 -6.76
CA ALA A 149 -1.21 7.17 -6.57
C ALA A 149 -0.59 6.46 -7.80
N ALA A 150 -1.34 5.56 -8.44
CA ALA A 150 -0.89 4.94 -9.69
C ALA A 150 -0.82 5.96 -10.83
N LEU A 151 -1.84 6.81 -11.01
CA LEU A 151 -1.81 7.90 -12.00
C LEU A 151 -0.59 8.80 -11.84
N ALA A 152 -0.32 9.26 -10.61
CA ALA A 152 0.82 10.12 -10.33
C ALA A 152 2.17 9.42 -10.56
N GLY A 153 2.29 8.15 -10.16
CA GLY A 153 3.52 7.37 -10.32
C GLY A 153 3.85 7.05 -11.78
N PHE A 154 2.84 6.77 -12.61
CA PHE A 154 3.01 6.42 -14.01
C PHE A 154 2.96 7.64 -14.96
N ALA A 155 2.57 8.83 -14.48
CA ALA A 155 2.47 10.02 -15.30
C ALA A 155 3.79 10.34 -16.01
N ASN A 156 3.74 10.47 -17.34
CA ASN A 156 4.88 10.76 -18.21
C ASN A 156 6.05 9.77 -18.13
N VAL A 157 5.82 8.55 -17.63
CA VAL A 157 6.82 7.49 -17.72
C VAL A 157 6.74 6.84 -19.09
N GLU A 158 7.79 7.05 -19.90
CA GLU A 158 7.90 6.54 -21.26
C GLU A 158 7.76 5.01 -21.29
N GLY A 159 7.03 4.49 -22.29
CA GLY A 159 6.76 3.05 -22.43
C GLY A 159 5.64 2.52 -21.53
N THR A 160 4.88 3.42 -20.90
CA THR A 160 3.72 3.05 -20.10
C THR A 160 2.48 3.85 -20.46
N ARG A 161 1.31 3.23 -20.29
CA ARG A 161 -0.01 3.91 -20.23
C ARG A 161 -0.75 3.47 -19.01
N ILE A 162 -1.54 4.37 -18.42
CA ILE A 162 -2.37 4.04 -17.27
C ILE A 162 -3.81 4.47 -17.50
N ILE A 163 -4.74 3.54 -17.31
CA ILE A 163 -6.18 3.75 -17.41
C ILE A 163 -6.81 3.40 -16.07
N VAL A 164 -7.46 4.39 -15.44
CA VAL A 164 -8.08 4.24 -14.12
C VAL A 164 -9.59 4.39 -14.25
N PHE A 165 -10.31 3.38 -13.79
CA PHE A 165 -11.76 3.40 -13.65
C PHE A 165 -12.15 3.64 -12.19
N TYR A 166 -13.09 4.58 -11.97
CA TYR A 166 -13.63 4.87 -10.64
C TYR A 166 -15.15 5.02 -10.68
N PRO A 167 -15.88 4.68 -9.61
CA PRO A 167 -17.32 4.90 -9.55
C PRO A 167 -17.60 6.40 -9.43
N LYS A 168 -18.32 6.98 -10.38
CA LYS A 168 -18.54 8.43 -10.53
C LYS A 168 -19.07 9.11 -9.25
N ASN A 169 -19.89 8.41 -8.46
CA ASN A 169 -20.46 8.92 -7.22
C ASN A 169 -19.97 8.14 -5.98
N GLY A 170 -18.87 7.39 -6.11
CA GLY A 170 -18.37 6.48 -5.06
C GLY A 170 -17.03 6.87 -4.46
N VAL A 171 -16.55 8.09 -4.71
CA VAL A 171 -15.30 8.64 -4.16
C VAL A 171 -15.56 10.03 -3.56
N SER A 172 -14.71 10.49 -2.64
CA SER A 172 -14.85 11.84 -2.10
C SER A 172 -14.59 12.92 -3.16
N PRO A 173 -15.14 14.13 -3.03
CA PRO A 173 -14.90 15.23 -3.96
C PRO A 173 -13.41 15.55 -4.15
N ILE A 174 -12.61 15.50 -3.09
CA ILE A 174 -11.16 15.71 -3.14
C ILE A 174 -10.48 14.59 -3.93
N GLN A 175 -10.82 13.34 -3.67
CA GLN A 175 -10.26 12.20 -4.41
C GLN A 175 -10.63 12.23 -5.89
N GLU A 176 -11.90 12.53 -6.21
CA GLU A 176 -12.32 12.68 -7.61
C GLU A 176 -11.51 13.79 -8.28
N LYS A 177 -11.44 14.96 -7.66
CA LYS A 177 -10.72 16.10 -8.21
C LYS A 177 -9.23 15.80 -8.42
N GLN A 178 -8.60 15.11 -7.48
CA GLN A 178 -7.22 14.64 -7.65
C GLN A 178 -7.02 13.75 -8.89
N MET A 179 -7.99 12.90 -9.24
CA MET A 179 -7.91 12.02 -10.42
C MET A 179 -8.22 12.78 -11.72
N VAL A 180 -9.34 13.50 -11.79
CA VAL A 180 -9.79 14.14 -13.04
C VAL A 180 -8.94 15.34 -13.44
N THR A 181 -8.10 15.85 -12.56
CA THR A 181 -7.12 16.94 -12.84
C THR A 181 -5.70 16.42 -13.05
N GLN A 182 -5.47 15.10 -13.00
CA GLN A 182 -4.14 14.50 -13.17
C GLN A 182 -3.59 14.82 -14.57
N LYS A 183 -2.41 15.43 -14.61
CA LYS A 183 -1.68 15.69 -15.84
C LYS A 183 -0.82 14.48 -16.24
N GLY A 184 -0.59 14.33 -17.53
CA GLY A 184 0.27 13.31 -18.12
C GLY A 184 -0.29 12.82 -19.44
N ASP A 185 0.51 12.78 -20.50
CA ASP A 185 0.09 12.42 -21.85
C ASP A 185 -0.28 10.92 -21.96
N ASN A 186 0.15 10.11 -21.00
CA ASN A 186 -0.08 8.68 -20.92
C ASN A 186 -1.09 8.27 -19.82
N THR A 187 -1.83 9.24 -19.25
CA THR A 187 -2.80 9.01 -18.15
C THR A 187 -4.23 9.17 -18.66
N PHE A 188 -5.10 8.21 -18.27
CA PHE A 188 -6.52 8.22 -18.65
C PHE A 188 -7.38 7.89 -17.44
N VAL A 189 -8.44 8.66 -17.22
CA VAL A 189 -9.36 8.49 -16.08
C VAL A 189 -10.79 8.40 -16.59
N VAL A 190 -11.52 7.41 -16.12
CA VAL A 190 -12.88 7.13 -16.57
C VAL A 190 -13.81 6.97 -15.38
N GLY A 191 -14.83 7.82 -15.29
CA GLY A 191 -15.93 7.64 -14.36
C GLY A 191 -16.91 6.59 -14.87
N ILE A 192 -17.20 5.55 -14.08
CA ILE A 192 -18.21 4.57 -14.49
C ILE A 192 -19.56 4.86 -13.82
N HIS A 193 -20.64 4.60 -14.55
CA HIS A 193 -21.99 4.54 -14.02
C HIS A 193 -22.20 3.17 -13.35
N GLY A 194 -21.84 3.09 -12.06
CA GLY A 194 -21.85 1.87 -11.26
C GLY A 194 -21.12 2.06 -9.94
N ASN A 195 -20.93 1.00 -9.21
CA ASN A 195 -20.19 0.98 -7.95
C ASN A 195 -18.75 0.46 -8.16
N PHE A 196 -17.98 0.38 -7.05
CA PHE A 196 -16.59 -0.09 -7.11
C PHE A 196 -16.47 -1.56 -7.54
N ASP A 197 -17.42 -2.42 -7.17
CA ASP A 197 -17.41 -3.83 -7.56
C ASP A 197 -17.66 -3.99 -9.07
N ASP A 198 -18.49 -3.11 -9.67
CA ASP A 198 -18.70 -3.06 -11.11
C ASP A 198 -17.40 -2.68 -11.84
N ALA A 199 -16.69 -1.65 -11.36
CA ALA A 199 -15.40 -1.26 -11.91
C ALA A 199 -14.38 -2.39 -11.82
N GLN A 200 -14.28 -3.03 -10.65
CA GLN A 200 -13.33 -4.12 -10.40
C GLN A 200 -13.64 -5.35 -11.25
N THR A 201 -14.94 -5.68 -11.40
CA THR A 201 -15.40 -6.78 -12.24
C THR A 201 -15.10 -6.52 -13.71
N GLY A 202 -15.34 -5.28 -14.18
CA GLY A 202 -15.01 -4.85 -15.54
C GLY A 202 -13.51 -4.99 -15.84
N VAL A 203 -12.65 -4.48 -14.96
CA VAL A 203 -11.20 -4.62 -15.09
C VAL A 203 -10.77 -6.09 -15.14
N LYS A 204 -11.30 -6.95 -14.25
CA LYS A 204 -10.98 -8.38 -14.27
C LYS A 204 -11.40 -9.07 -15.57
N LYS A 205 -12.58 -8.73 -16.12
CA LYS A 205 -13.04 -9.26 -17.41
C LYS A 205 -12.10 -8.86 -18.55
N ILE A 206 -11.65 -7.60 -18.57
CA ILE A 206 -10.72 -7.08 -19.58
C ILE A 206 -9.38 -7.81 -19.49
N PHE A 207 -8.80 -7.98 -18.30
CA PHE A 207 -7.56 -8.73 -18.10
C PHE A 207 -7.64 -10.21 -18.55
N SER A 208 -8.80 -10.83 -18.42
CA SER A 208 -9.01 -12.24 -18.80
C SER A 208 -9.40 -12.44 -20.27
N ASP A 209 -9.57 -11.36 -21.03
CA ASP A 209 -9.97 -11.39 -22.44
C ASP A 209 -8.76 -11.71 -23.34
N LYS A 210 -8.64 -12.99 -23.74
CA LYS A 210 -7.53 -13.48 -24.57
C LYS A 210 -7.52 -12.91 -25.99
N GLU A 211 -8.70 -12.58 -26.53
CA GLU A 211 -8.78 -11.98 -27.87
C GLU A 211 -8.27 -10.55 -27.84
N LEU A 212 -8.67 -9.76 -26.84
CA LEU A 212 -8.15 -8.43 -26.63
C LEU A 212 -6.64 -8.46 -26.35
N ALA A 213 -6.15 -9.36 -25.52
CA ALA A 213 -4.73 -9.49 -25.24
C ALA A 213 -3.91 -9.75 -26.51
N LYS A 214 -4.42 -10.62 -27.42
CA LYS A 214 -3.79 -10.89 -28.71
C LYS A 214 -3.83 -9.68 -29.66
N GLU A 215 -4.96 -8.95 -29.68
CA GLU A 215 -5.10 -7.73 -30.49
C GLU A 215 -4.11 -6.65 -30.01
N MET A 216 -3.99 -6.46 -28.71
CA MET A 216 -3.06 -5.54 -28.09
C MET A 216 -1.60 -5.89 -28.40
N ASP A 217 -1.22 -7.17 -28.27
CA ASP A 217 0.13 -7.63 -28.58
C ASP A 217 0.50 -7.33 -30.05
N GLY A 218 -0.43 -7.59 -30.99
CA GLY A 218 -0.27 -7.26 -32.41
C GLY A 218 -0.14 -5.76 -32.69
N LYS A 219 -0.50 -4.90 -31.74
CA LYS A 219 -0.39 -3.43 -31.80
C LYS A 219 0.73 -2.87 -30.92
N GLY A 220 1.52 -3.72 -30.30
CA GLY A 220 2.65 -3.32 -29.46
C GLY A 220 2.26 -2.91 -28.04
N PHE A 221 1.15 -3.43 -27.51
CA PHE A 221 0.71 -3.21 -26.13
C PHE A 221 0.63 -4.52 -25.35
N GLN A 222 0.83 -4.43 -24.05
CA GLN A 222 0.55 -5.53 -23.13
C GLN A 222 0.03 -5.01 -21.79
N PHE A 223 -0.88 -5.75 -21.17
CA PHE A 223 -1.33 -5.44 -19.83
C PHE A 223 -0.29 -5.81 -18.77
N SER A 224 -0.23 -5.00 -17.71
CA SER A 224 0.42 -5.34 -16.45
C SER A 224 -0.40 -4.76 -15.27
N SER A 225 -0.06 -5.19 -14.06
CA SER A 225 -0.81 -4.82 -12.86
C SER A 225 0.04 -4.00 -11.90
N ALA A 226 -0.47 -2.83 -11.52
CA ALA A 226 0.07 -2.01 -10.43
C ALA A 226 -0.64 -2.27 -9.08
N ASN A 227 -1.41 -3.34 -8.95
CA ASN A 227 -2.11 -3.69 -7.71
C ASN A 227 -1.14 -4.04 -6.58
N SER A 228 -1.63 -4.00 -5.33
CA SER A 228 -0.81 -4.28 -4.12
C SER A 228 -0.21 -5.69 -4.08
N ILE A 229 -0.74 -6.62 -4.90
CA ILE A 229 -0.23 -7.99 -5.03
C ILE A 229 1.07 -8.09 -5.85
N ASN A 230 1.40 -7.09 -6.68
CA ASN A 230 2.66 -7.06 -7.40
C ASN A 230 3.84 -7.00 -6.41
N ILE A 231 4.82 -7.90 -6.58
CA ILE A 231 6.00 -7.94 -5.70
C ILE A 231 6.83 -6.65 -5.77
N GLY A 232 6.81 -5.95 -6.91
CA GLY A 232 7.42 -4.64 -7.09
C GLY A 232 6.77 -3.53 -6.25
N ARG A 233 5.59 -3.80 -5.64
CA ARG A 233 4.98 -2.93 -4.63
C ARG A 233 5.28 -3.35 -3.20
N LEU A 234 5.57 -4.62 -2.95
CA LEU A 234 5.90 -5.11 -1.61
C LEU A 234 7.34 -4.76 -1.22
N VAL A 235 8.31 -5.04 -2.08
CA VAL A 235 9.73 -4.87 -1.77
C VAL A 235 10.09 -3.45 -1.37
N PRO A 236 9.65 -2.38 -2.05
CA PRO A 236 9.95 -1.01 -1.64
C PRO A 236 9.41 -0.64 -0.25
N GLN A 237 8.37 -1.30 0.22
CA GLN A 237 7.79 -1.03 1.53
C GLN A 237 8.65 -1.57 2.69
N ILE A 238 9.53 -2.52 2.44
CA ILE A 238 10.48 -3.02 3.46
C ILE A 238 11.43 -1.89 3.87
N CYS A 239 11.81 -1.04 2.92
CA CYS A 239 12.82 0.00 3.07
C CYS A 239 12.50 0.98 4.19
N TYR A 240 11.25 1.45 4.29
CA TYR A 240 10.91 2.46 5.29
C TYR A 240 10.86 1.89 6.72
N TYR A 241 10.69 0.59 6.91
CA TYR A 241 10.82 -0.01 8.24
C TYR A 241 12.28 -0.14 8.66
N VAL A 242 13.15 -0.55 7.75
CA VAL A 242 14.60 -0.55 7.99
C VAL A 242 15.09 0.88 8.27
N TYR A 243 14.65 1.85 7.48
CA TYR A 243 15.00 3.25 7.65
C TYR A 243 14.47 3.84 8.96
N SER A 244 13.24 3.48 9.38
CA SER A 244 12.69 3.96 10.66
C SER A 244 13.52 3.48 11.86
N TYR A 245 13.96 2.22 11.87
CA TYR A 245 14.86 1.71 12.90
C TYR A 245 16.21 2.44 12.85
N ALA A 246 16.79 2.58 11.67
CA ALA A 246 18.04 3.29 11.43
C ALA A 246 17.97 4.74 11.94
N THR A 247 16.85 5.42 11.73
CA THR A 247 16.61 6.78 12.21
C THR A 247 16.54 6.83 13.75
N LEU A 248 15.77 5.93 14.38
CA LEU A 248 15.72 5.85 15.85
C LEU A 248 17.08 5.57 16.46
N LEU A 249 17.89 4.70 15.83
CA LEU A 249 19.26 4.40 16.29
C LEU A 249 20.17 5.63 16.16
N ARG A 250 20.13 6.31 15.02
CA ARG A 250 20.90 7.56 14.78
C ARG A 250 20.57 8.66 15.79
N GLU A 251 19.30 8.77 16.15
CA GLU A 251 18.83 9.78 17.10
C GLU A 251 19.00 9.38 18.57
N GLY A 252 19.55 8.20 18.84
CA GLY A 252 19.76 7.68 20.20
C GLY A 252 18.44 7.35 20.93
N LYS A 253 17.35 7.15 20.20
CA LYS A 253 16.03 6.81 20.75
C LYS A 253 15.90 5.30 21.06
N ILE A 254 16.72 4.48 20.41
CA ILE A 254 16.78 3.03 20.58
C ILE A 254 18.25 2.60 20.62
N ALA A 255 18.60 1.59 21.40
CA ALA A 255 19.92 1.01 21.40
C ALA A 255 20.09 0.01 20.24
N ASP A 256 21.35 -0.24 19.83
CA ASP A 256 21.63 -1.23 18.78
C ASP A 256 21.16 -2.63 19.19
N GLY A 257 20.32 -3.24 18.40
CA GLY A 257 19.70 -4.52 18.68
C GLY A 257 18.50 -4.49 19.66
N GLU A 258 18.17 -3.32 20.22
CA GLU A 258 16.94 -3.16 21.02
C GLU A 258 15.71 -3.36 20.14
N LYS A 259 14.73 -4.13 20.62
CA LYS A 259 13.53 -4.44 19.84
C LYS A 259 12.52 -3.30 19.88
N MET A 260 11.84 -3.09 18.74
CA MET A 260 10.68 -2.18 18.64
C MET A 260 9.41 -2.92 18.26
N ASN A 261 8.25 -2.38 18.60
CA ASN A 261 6.97 -2.78 18.05
C ASN A 261 6.66 -1.98 16.77
N VAL A 262 5.92 -2.58 15.85
CA VAL A 262 5.41 -1.92 14.65
C VAL A 262 3.90 -2.08 14.60
N VAL A 263 3.18 -0.95 14.52
CA VAL A 263 1.70 -0.91 14.40
C VAL A 263 1.33 -0.46 13.00
N VAL A 264 0.46 -1.21 12.34
CA VAL A 264 0.09 -0.94 10.95
C VAL A 264 -1.42 -0.94 10.76
N PRO A 265 -2.01 0.18 10.27
CA PRO A 265 -3.39 0.16 9.81
C PRO A 265 -3.49 -0.73 8.57
N THR A 266 -4.25 -1.82 8.67
CA THR A 266 -4.12 -2.93 7.74
C THR A 266 -5.40 -3.21 6.96
N GLY A 267 -5.31 -3.12 5.62
CA GLY A 267 -6.30 -3.61 4.68
C GLY A 267 -5.77 -4.82 3.90
N ASN A 268 -5.16 -4.60 2.74
CA ASN A 268 -4.62 -5.64 1.85
C ASN A 268 -3.33 -6.32 2.32
N PHE A 269 -2.92 -6.11 3.54
CA PHE A 269 -1.79 -6.76 4.22
C PHE A 269 -0.39 -6.46 3.66
N GLY A 270 -0.26 -5.69 2.59
CA GLY A 270 1.05 -5.41 1.97
C GLY A 270 2.02 -4.69 2.91
N ASN A 271 1.54 -3.66 3.59
CA ASN A 271 2.35 -2.83 4.48
C ASN A 271 2.89 -3.63 5.68
N ILE A 272 2.03 -4.32 6.43
CA ILE A 272 2.47 -5.13 7.59
C ILE A 272 3.30 -6.34 7.17
N LEU A 273 3.05 -6.92 5.99
CA LEU A 273 3.87 -7.98 5.42
C LEU A 273 5.30 -7.49 5.12
N ALA A 274 5.45 -6.24 4.68
CA ALA A 274 6.77 -5.63 4.51
C ALA A 274 7.52 -5.51 5.85
N ALA A 275 6.84 -5.15 6.94
CA ALA A 275 7.41 -5.18 8.29
C ALA A 275 7.77 -6.60 8.73
N PHE A 276 6.96 -7.60 8.39
CA PHE A 276 7.27 -9.02 8.64
C PHE A 276 8.52 -9.46 7.86
N TYR A 277 8.67 -9.01 6.62
CA TYR A 277 9.90 -9.29 5.85
C TYR A 277 11.11 -8.59 6.48
N ALA A 278 11.01 -7.33 6.87
CA ALA A 278 12.07 -6.61 7.57
C ALA A 278 12.52 -7.36 8.86
N LYS A 279 11.56 -7.84 9.66
CA LYS A 279 11.85 -8.69 10.84
C LYS A 279 12.64 -9.93 10.46
N ASN A 280 12.23 -10.64 9.41
CA ASN A 280 12.90 -11.86 8.95
C ASN A 280 14.26 -11.59 8.26
N MET A 281 14.53 -10.36 7.83
CA MET A 281 15.85 -9.90 7.39
C MET A 281 16.81 -9.64 8.57
N GLY A 282 16.33 -9.69 9.81
CA GLY A 282 17.12 -9.45 11.01
C GLY A 282 16.86 -8.09 11.69
N LEU A 283 15.89 -7.30 11.22
CA LEU A 283 15.50 -6.08 11.91
C LEU A 283 14.88 -6.42 13.29
N PRO A 284 15.32 -5.80 14.39
CA PRO A 284 14.86 -6.14 15.74
C PRO A 284 13.41 -5.65 15.97
N ILE A 285 12.43 -6.41 15.50
CA ILE A 285 11.00 -6.16 15.73
C ILE A 285 10.48 -7.16 16.77
N ALA A 286 9.87 -6.66 17.85
CA ALA A 286 9.24 -7.48 18.89
C ALA A 286 7.88 -7.98 18.41
N LYS A 287 6.95 -7.06 18.16
CA LYS A 287 5.58 -7.37 17.73
C LYS A 287 5.20 -6.63 16.45
N LEU A 288 4.40 -7.30 15.65
CA LEU A 288 3.70 -6.76 14.48
C LEU A 288 2.22 -6.61 14.86
N ILE A 289 1.79 -5.38 15.08
CA ILE A 289 0.45 -5.07 15.56
C ILE A 289 -0.43 -4.73 14.37
N CYS A 290 -1.32 -5.65 14.02
CA CYS A 290 -2.26 -5.52 12.91
C CYS A 290 -3.52 -4.82 13.41
N ALA A 291 -3.74 -3.59 12.97
CA ALA A 291 -4.91 -2.80 13.30
C ALA A 291 -5.97 -2.90 12.21
N SER A 292 -7.18 -3.29 12.58
CA SER A 292 -8.37 -3.33 11.72
C SER A 292 -9.35 -2.22 12.07
N ASN A 293 -10.18 -1.79 11.12
CA ASN A 293 -11.39 -1.02 11.39
C ASN A 293 -12.58 -1.95 11.64
N ASP A 294 -13.82 -1.46 11.51
CA ASP A 294 -15.04 -2.27 11.69
C ASP A 294 -15.09 -3.50 10.75
N ASN A 295 -14.40 -3.47 9.61
CA ASN A 295 -14.16 -4.65 8.76
C ASN A 295 -13.05 -5.53 9.35
N LYS A 296 -13.29 -6.09 10.52
CA LYS A 296 -12.31 -6.74 11.40
C LYS A 296 -11.97 -8.19 11.06
N VAL A 297 -11.97 -8.56 9.80
CA VAL A 297 -11.67 -9.93 9.36
C VAL A 297 -10.27 -10.39 9.79
N LEU A 298 -9.27 -9.50 9.74
CA LEU A 298 -7.91 -9.82 10.18
C LEU A 298 -7.81 -9.95 11.71
N TYR A 299 -8.49 -9.10 12.46
CA TYR A 299 -8.56 -9.23 13.92
C TYR A 299 -9.10 -10.61 14.32
N ASP A 300 -10.24 -11.02 13.74
CA ASP A 300 -10.82 -12.32 14.03
C ASP A 300 -9.89 -13.47 13.63
N PHE A 301 -9.22 -13.35 12.46
CA PHE A 301 -8.24 -14.33 11.99
C PHE A 301 -7.07 -14.50 12.97
N PHE A 302 -6.44 -13.42 13.42
CA PHE A 302 -5.31 -13.52 14.36
C PHE A 302 -5.73 -14.10 15.72
N ARG A 303 -6.96 -13.89 16.14
CA ARG A 303 -7.46 -14.44 17.41
C ARG A 303 -7.86 -15.91 17.31
N THR A 304 -8.50 -16.29 16.22
CA THR A 304 -9.13 -17.64 16.12
C THR A 304 -8.31 -18.61 15.27
N GLY A 305 -7.57 -18.14 14.27
CA GLY A 305 -6.98 -18.94 13.20
C GLY A 305 -7.95 -19.20 12.05
N THR A 306 -9.17 -18.68 12.12
CA THR A 306 -10.19 -18.80 11.06
C THR A 306 -10.30 -17.49 10.31
N TYR A 307 -10.12 -17.53 8.99
CA TYR A 307 -10.41 -16.42 8.09
C TYR A 307 -11.81 -16.62 7.49
N ASP A 308 -12.72 -15.68 7.73
CA ASP A 308 -14.10 -15.75 7.26
C ASP A 308 -14.54 -14.43 6.66
N ARG A 309 -14.77 -14.43 5.30
CA ARG A 309 -15.27 -13.28 4.55
C ARG A 309 -16.79 -13.18 4.49
N ASN A 310 -17.52 -14.18 5.00
CA ASN A 310 -18.98 -14.24 4.99
C ASN A 310 -19.56 -13.35 6.09
N ARG A 311 -19.43 -12.05 5.90
CA ARG A 311 -19.87 -11.00 6.84
C ARG A 311 -20.34 -9.78 6.06
N GLU A 312 -21.06 -8.91 6.74
CA GLU A 312 -21.46 -7.62 6.20
C GLU A 312 -20.23 -6.74 5.92
N PHE A 313 -20.25 -6.04 4.79
CA PHE A 313 -19.23 -5.05 4.43
C PHE A 313 -19.63 -3.69 5.01
N MET A 314 -18.74 -3.08 5.77
CA MET A 314 -18.96 -1.80 6.42
C MET A 314 -18.20 -0.70 5.67
N LEU A 315 -18.89 0.38 5.29
CA LEU A 315 -18.23 1.60 4.80
C LEU A 315 -17.82 2.44 6.01
N THR A 316 -16.54 2.78 6.08
CA THR A 316 -15.96 3.51 7.21
C THR A 316 -15.26 4.80 6.79
N SER A 317 -14.83 5.59 7.76
CA SER A 317 -13.99 6.77 7.54
C SER A 317 -12.54 6.43 7.16
N SER A 318 -12.14 5.15 7.22
CA SER A 318 -10.82 4.64 6.83
C SER A 318 -10.91 3.69 5.61
N PRO A 319 -11.31 4.18 4.42
CA PRO A 319 -11.75 3.34 3.30
C PRO A 319 -10.68 2.43 2.73
N SER A 320 -9.39 2.73 2.89
CA SER A 320 -8.31 1.83 2.43
C SER A 320 -8.22 0.54 3.24
N MET A 321 -8.91 0.47 4.39
CA MET A 321 -9.00 -0.70 5.26
C MET A 321 -10.35 -1.43 5.11
N ASP A 322 -11.29 -0.92 4.30
CA ASP A 322 -12.59 -1.54 4.02
C ASP A 322 -12.39 -2.71 3.07
N ILE A 323 -12.13 -3.88 3.63
CA ILE A 323 -11.89 -5.12 2.89
C ILE A 323 -12.55 -6.32 3.57
N LEU A 324 -12.98 -7.28 2.77
CA LEU A 324 -13.37 -8.62 3.23
C LEU A 324 -12.33 -9.69 2.85
N ILE A 325 -11.50 -9.40 1.83
CA ILE A 325 -10.40 -10.26 1.41
C ILE A 325 -9.10 -9.46 1.45
N SER A 326 -8.21 -9.85 2.35
CA SER A 326 -6.87 -9.27 2.52
C SER A 326 -5.88 -9.98 1.62
N SER A 327 -5.63 -9.42 0.44
CA SER A 327 -5.00 -10.11 -0.69
C SER A 327 -3.57 -10.59 -0.40
N ASN A 328 -2.73 -9.78 0.26
CA ASN A 328 -1.34 -10.18 0.55
C ASN A 328 -1.20 -11.10 1.78
N LEU A 329 -2.27 -11.33 2.53
CA LEU A 329 -2.26 -12.32 3.61
C LEU A 329 -1.90 -13.71 3.08
N GLU A 330 -2.24 -14.02 1.83
CA GLU A 330 -1.85 -15.27 1.17
C GLU A 330 -0.33 -15.53 1.24
N ARG A 331 0.50 -14.48 1.14
CA ARG A 331 1.96 -14.62 1.27
C ARG A 331 2.39 -15.02 2.68
N LEU A 332 1.72 -14.50 3.70
CA LEU A 332 1.96 -14.93 5.08
C LEU A 332 1.48 -16.36 5.29
N ILE A 333 0.28 -16.72 4.81
CA ILE A 333 -0.25 -18.09 4.89
C ILE A 333 0.71 -19.10 4.26
N TYR A 334 1.22 -18.80 3.07
CA TYR A 334 2.23 -19.63 2.40
C TYR A 334 3.49 -19.81 3.28
N ARG A 335 4.00 -18.73 3.89
CA ARG A 335 5.20 -18.80 4.75
C ARG A 335 4.98 -19.62 6.02
N ILE A 336 3.88 -19.40 6.73
CA ILE A 336 3.58 -20.14 7.97
C ILE A 336 3.15 -21.60 7.71
N ALA A 337 2.77 -21.92 6.48
CA ALA A 337 2.58 -23.30 6.02
C ALA A 337 3.90 -24.01 5.67
N GLY A 338 5.07 -23.39 5.96
CA GLY A 338 6.37 -23.97 5.63
C GLY A 338 6.73 -23.87 4.14
N ASN A 339 6.21 -22.88 3.43
CA ASN A 339 6.31 -22.69 1.98
C ASN A 339 5.64 -23.82 1.17
N ASP A 340 4.59 -24.41 1.73
CA ASP A 340 3.81 -25.46 1.07
C ASP A 340 2.75 -24.85 0.15
N ALA A 341 3.04 -24.86 -1.16
CA ALA A 341 2.14 -24.33 -2.19
C ALA A 341 0.83 -25.13 -2.30
N ASP A 342 0.85 -26.44 -2.07
CA ASP A 342 -0.33 -27.29 -2.15
C ASP A 342 -1.27 -26.97 -0.99
N LYS A 343 -0.73 -26.83 0.22
CA LYS A 343 -1.52 -26.41 1.40
C LYS A 343 -2.09 -25.01 1.24
N ASN A 344 -1.28 -24.07 0.75
CA ASN A 344 -1.76 -22.71 0.49
C ASN A 344 -2.87 -22.69 -0.57
N ARG A 345 -2.73 -23.45 -1.67
CA ARG A 345 -3.75 -23.56 -2.71
C ARG A 345 -5.08 -24.12 -2.16
N GLU A 346 -5.02 -25.14 -1.29
CA GLU A 346 -6.18 -25.70 -0.59
C GLU A 346 -6.94 -24.62 0.19
N LEU A 347 -6.21 -23.83 1.01
CA LEU A 347 -6.80 -22.76 1.84
C LEU A 347 -7.41 -21.64 0.97
N MET A 348 -6.72 -21.24 -0.11
CA MET A 348 -7.23 -20.23 -1.04
C MET A 348 -8.44 -20.72 -1.85
N ALA A 349 -8.49 -22.00 -2.19
CA ALA A 349 -9.66 -22.61 -2.80
C ALA A 349 -10.87 -22.65 -1.85
N ALA A 350 -10.65 -22.96 -0.56
CA ALA A 350 -11.69 -22.90 0.47
C ALA A 350 -12.22 -21.46 0.63
N LEU A 351 -11.34 -20.44 0.65
CA LEU A 351 -11.74 -19.04 0.69
C LEU A 351 -12.60 -18.64 -0.52
N SER A 352 -12.20 -19.09 -1.70
CA SER A 352 -12.94 -18.77 -2.94
C SER A 352 -14.31 -19.47 -2.98
N GLY A 353 -14.38 -20.74 -2.61
CA GLY A 353 -15.60 -21.57 -2.73
C GLY A 353 -16.55 -21.43 -1.54
N GLN A 354 -16.02 -21.47 -0.32
CA GLN A 354 -16.81 -21.48 0.93
C GLN A 354 -16.79 -20.10 1.65
N GLY A 355 -15.93 -19.18 1.22
CA GLY A 355 -15.76 -17.87 1.85
C GLY A 355 -14.93 -17.90 3.14
N LYS A 356 -14.39 -19.07 3.55
CA LYS A 356 -13.63 -19.22 4.78
C LYS A 356 -12.60 -20.34 4.71
N TYR A 357 -11.59 -20.24 5.56
CA TYR A 357 -10.64 -21.32 5.87
C TYR A 357 -10.19 -21.25 7.33
N GLU A 358 -9.63 -22.35 7.83
CA GLU A 358 -8.99 -22.44 9.14
C GLU A 358 -7.56 -22.96 8.97
N ILE A 359 -6.60 -22.31 9.64
CA ILE A 359 -5.20 -22.73 9.64
C ILE A 359 -4.96 -23.79 10.74
N SER A 360 -3.92 -24.63 10.55
CA SER A 360 -3.54 -25.63 11.53
C SER A 360 -2.99 -25.00 12.83
N ALA A 361 -2.94 -25.80 13.90
CA ALA A 361 -2.36 -25.36 15.17
C ALA A 361 -0.90 -24.89 15.04
N ASP A 362 -0.09 -25.59 14.22
CA ASP A 362 1.31 -25.21 13.96
C ASP A 362 1.41 -23.89 13.21
N MET A 363 0.57 -23.69 12.20
CA MET A 363 0.48 -22.41 11.50
C MET A 363 0.06 -21.27 12.43
N LYS A 364 -0.89 -21.54 13.34
CA LYS A 364 -1.31 -20.55 14.34
C LYS A 364 -0.17 -20.21 15.32
N ALA A 365 0.61 -21.20 15.74
CA ALA A 365 1.79 -20.98 16.59
C ALA A 365 2.84 -20.09 15.88
N ALA A 366 2.99 -20.23 14.57
CA ALA A 366 3.90 -19.39 13.76
C ALA A 366 3.45 -17.91 13.65
N LEU A 367 2.24 -17.57 14.08
CA LEU A 367 1.74 -16.19 14.17
C LEU A 367 2.06 -15.50 15.50
N ALA A 368 2.87 -16.09 16.38
CA ALA A 368 3.16 -15.58 17.73
C ALA A 368 3.75 -14.13 17.74
N ASP A 369 4.37 -13.70 16.66
CA ASP A 369 4.89 -12.35 16.51
C ASP A 369 3.80 -11.31 16.20
N PHE A 370 2.62 -11.75 15.79
CA PHE A 370 1.51 -10.86 15.46
C PHE A 370 0.59 -10.66 16.66
N TYR A 371 0.05 -9.45 16.76
CA TYR A 371 -1.06 -9.09 17.63
C TYR A 371 -2.12 -8.40 16.77
N GLY A 372 -3.35 -8.87 16.81
CA GLY A 372 -4.48 -8.28 16.08
C GLY A 372 -5.47 -7.62 17.04
N ASN A 373 -5.90 -6.40 16.72
CA ASN A 373 -7.03 -5.74 17.36
C ASN A 373 -7.73 -4.80 16.36
N TYR A 374 -8.84 -4.18 16.77
CA TYR A 374 -9.60 -3.27 15.90
C TYR A 374 -10.06 -2.03 16.67
N ALA A 375 -10.38 -0.97 15.92
CA ALA A 375 -11.08 0.20 16.43
C ALA A 375 -12.31 0.48 15.55
N ASN A 376 -13.44 0.78 16.20
CA ASN A 376 -14.65 1.20 15.51
C ASN A 376 -14.61 2.70 15.18
N GLU A 377 -15.64 3.20 14.46
CA GLU A 377 -15.71 4.60 14.04
C GLU A 377 -15.66 5.59 15.21
N ALA A 378 -16.33 5.30 16.33
CA ALA A 378 -16.32 6.15 17.52
C ALA A 378 -14.91 6.19 18.15
N GLU A 379 -14.28 5.04 18.33
CA GLU A 379 -12.91 4.93 18.87
C GLU A 379 -11.89 5.63 17.97
N THR A 380 -12.10 5.55 16.65
CA THR A 380 -11.25 6.24 15.65
C THR A 380 -11.35 7.76 15.78
N ALA A 381 -12.58 8.29 15.86
CA ALA A 381 -12.82 9.72 16.07
C ALA A 381 -12.28 10.21 17.42
N ASP A 382 -12.52 9.45 18.48
CA ASP A 382 -12.01 9.78 19.82
C ASP A 382 -10.48 9.84 19.87
N GLU A 383 -9.79 8.95 19.12
CA GLU A 383 -8.33 8.94 19.09
C GLU A 383 -7.76 10.15 18.34
N ILE A 384 -8.35 10.58 17.21
CA ILE A 384 -7.98 11.84 16.54
C ILE A 384 -8.10 13.02 17.52
N LYS A 385 -9.23 13.10 18.19
CA LYS A 385 -9.51 14.18 19.17
C LYS A 385 -8.56 14.13 20.37
N ARG A 386 -8.28 12.91 20.88
CA ARG A 386 -7.37 12.69 22.00
C ARG A 386 -5.98 13.23 21.69
N LEU A 387 -5.40 12.77 20.57
CA LEU A 387 -4.01 13.11 20.20
C LEU A 387 -3.89 14.61 19.90
N TYR A 388 -4.85 15.18 19.17
CA TYR A 388 -4.87 16.63 18.95
C TYR A 388 -4.91 17.42 20.26
N ARG A 389 -5.77 17.01 21.22
CA ARG A 389 -5.92 17.74 22.51
C ARG A 389 -4.71 17.60 23.42
N SER A 390 -4.04 16.44 23.40
CA SER A 390 -2.91 16.18 24.31
C SER A 390 -1.62 16.84 23.87
N CYS A 391 -1.33 16.83 22.56
CA CYS A 391 -0.03 17.30 22.04
C CYS A 391 -0.12 18.14 20.74
N GLY A 392 -1.33 18.42 20.23
CA GLY A 392 -1.51 19.20 18.99
C GLY A 392 -1.23 18.42 17.71
N TYR A 393 -0.86 17.13 17.79
CA TYR A 393 -0.59 16.32 16.61
C TYR A 393 -1.88 15.82 16.00
N VAL A 394 -2.08 16.10 14.71
CA VAL A 394 -3.28 15.70 13.96
C VAL A 394 -2.94 14.53 13.03
N ILE A 395 -3.69 13.45 13.15
CA ILE A 395 -3.54 12.25 12.34
C ILE A 395 -4.77 12.00 11.47
N ASP A 396 -4.60 11.25 10.37
CA ASP A 396 -5.70 10.80 9.53
C ASP A 396 -6.48 9.64 10.17
N THR A 397 -7.60 9.30 9.57
CA THR A 397 -8.50 8.25 10.08
C THR A 397 -7.87 6.86 10.12
N HIS A 398 -7.02 6.50 9.16
CA HIS A 398 -6.31 5.20 9.15
C HIS A 398 -5.26 5.13 10.26
N THR A 399 -4.46 6.17 10.39
CA THR A 399 -3.48 6.29 11.48
C THR A 399 -4.17 6.28 12.83
N ALA A 400 -5.37 6.87 12.94
CA ALA A 400 -6.17 6.87 14.16
C ALA A 400 -6.62 5.45 14.57
N VAL A 401 -7.04 4.64 13.60
CA VAL A 401 -7.31 3.20 13.87
C VAL A 401 -6.07 2.51 14.45
N ALA A 402 -4.89 2.73 13.85
CA ALA A 402 -3.65 2.13 14.34
C ALA A 402 -3.28 2.63 15.74
N SER A 403 -3.39 3.93 15.98
CA SER A 403 -3.11 4.54 17.28
C SER A 403 -4.08 4.06 18.38
N ALA A 404 -5.37 3.97 18.09
CA ALA A 404 -6.37 3.42 19.02
C ALA A 404 -6.10 1.94 19.36
N VAL A 405 -5.72 1.14 18.35
CA VAL A 405 -5.32 -0.25 18.57
C VAL A 405 -4.05 -0.34 19.42
N TYR A 406 -3.09 0.56 19.23
CA TYR A 406 -1.90 0.64 20.09
C TYR A 406 -2.27 0.94 21.55
N GLN A 407 -3.21 1.84 21.81
CA GLN A 407 -3.70 2.10 23.17
C GLN A 407 -4.34 0.83 23.81
N LYS A 408 -5.07 0.06 23.01
CA LYS A 408 -5.62 -1.23 23.46
C LYS A 408 -4.52 -2.25 23.75
N TYR A 409 -3.49 -2.32 22.90
CA TYR A 409 -2.32 -3.19 23.11
C TYR A 409 -1.61 -2.86 24.43
N LEU A 410 -1.32 -1.59 24.70
CA LEU A 410 -0.70 -1.14 25.96
C LEU A 410 -1.54 -1.57 27.17
N LYS A 411 -2.86 -1.37 27.09
CA LYS A 411 -3.78 -1.72 28.16
C LYS A 411 -3.87 -3.24 28.40
N GLU A 412 -3.85 -4.04 27.34
CA GLU A 412 -3.98 -5.50 27.43
C GLU A 412 -2.67 -6.19 27.86
N THR A 413 -1.52 -5.67 27.45
CA THR A 413 -0.21 -6.33 27.65
C THR A 413 0.63 -5.69 28.75
N GLY A 414 0.40 -4.41 29.07
CA GLY A 414 1.26 -3.63 29.95
C GLY A 414 2.64 -3.27 29.37
N ASP A 415 2.85 -3.51 28.07
CA ASP A 415 4.13 -3.27 27.38
C ASP A 415 4.33 -1.78 27.06
N SER A 416 4.62 -0.97 28.06
CA SER A 416 4.91 0.46 27.93
C SER A 416 6.40 0.78 27.69
N ASN A 417 7.27 -0.22 27.72
CA ASN A 417 8.71 -0.02 27.64
C ASN A 417 9.27 -0.20 26.22
N THR A 418 8.64 -1.05 25.41
CA THR A 418 9.08 -1.32 24.04
C THR A 418 8.79 -0.13 23.15
N LYS A 419 9.83 0.46 22.52
CA LYS A 419 9.65 1.54 21.55
C LYS A 419 8.70 1.09 20.44
N THR A 420 7.78 1.95 20.07
CA THR A 420 6.74 1.59 19.11
C THR A 420 6.69 2.57 17.95
N VAL A 421 6.76 2.04 16.73
CA VAL A 421 6.57 2.77 15.47
C VAL A 421 5.16 2.50 14.96
N ILE A 422 4.41 3.57 14.71
CA ILE A 422 3.06 3.52 14.14
C ILE A 422 3.15 4.00 12.68
N ALA A 423 2.77 3.17 11.72
CA ALA A 423 2.73 3.59 10.32
C ALA A 423 1.62 4.62 10.11
N SER A 424 2.00 5.87 9.84
CA SER A 424 1.10 6.97 9.52
C SER A 424 0.93 7.02 8.00
N THR A 425 -0.19 6.45 7.52
CA THR A 425 -0.34 6.01 6.12
C THR A 425 -0.97 7.03 5.19
N ALA A 426 -1.56 8.09 5.71
CA ALA A 426 -2.09 9.18 4.92
C ALA A 426 -2.00 10.51 5.67
N SER A 427 -1.91 11.60 4.91
CA SER A 427 -2.01 12.95 5.47
C SER A 427 -3.45 13.21 5.95
N PRO A 428 -3.65 13.91 7.08
CA PRO A 428 -4.97 14.33 7.52
C PRO A 428 -5.70 15.19 6.48
N PHE A 429 -4.98 15.89 5.61
CA PHE A 429 -5.55 16.68 4.52
C PHE A 429 -6.28 15.84 3.46
N LYS A 430 -6.00 14.54 3.38
CA LYS A 430 -6.71 13.63 2.46
C LYS A 430 -8.11 13.27 2.94
N PHE A 431 -8.32 13.28 4.24
CA PHE A 431 -9.58 12.94 4.92
C PHE A 431 -10.07 14.09 5.79
N THR A 432 -9.85 15.32 5.34
CA THR A 432 -10.01 16.57 6.10
C THR A 432 -11.38 16.64 6.81
N ARG A 433 -12.47 16.32 6.13
CA ARG A 433 -13.82 16.37 6.72
C ARG A 433 -13.97 15.42 7.91
N SER A 434 -13.55 14.16 7.76
CA SER A 434 -13.63 13.17 8.86
C SER A 434 -12.75 13.57 10.03
N VAL A 435 -11.55 14.06 9.75
CA VAL A 435 -10.58 14.51 10.77
C VAL A 435 -11.12 15.73 11.53
N MET A 436 -11.61 16.76 10.82
CA MET A 436 -12.09 17.97 11.43
C MET A 436 -13.37 17.74 12.25
N ASN A 437 -14.31 16.94 11.74
CA ASN A 437 -15.53 16.58 12.47
C ASN A 437 -15.22 15.75 13.73
N ALA A 438 -14.19 14.89 13.70
CA ALA A 438 -13.73 14.16 14.88
C ALA A 438 -13.18 15.12 15.97
N ILE A 439 -12.48 16.18 15.57
CA ILE A 439 -11.95 17.20 16.51
C ILE A 439 -13.08 18.02 17.14
N ASP A 440 -14.00 18.57 16.30
CA ASP A 440 -15.11 19.39 16.76
C ASP A 440 -16.25 19.40 15.73
N ALA A 441 -17.45 19.06 16.17
CA ALA A 441 -18.67 19.03 15.34
C ALA A 441 -19.02 20.39 14.69
N LYS A 442 -18.49 21.51 15.19
CA LYS A 442 -18.72 22.85 14.59
C LYS A 442 -18.24 22.95 13.14
N TYR A 443 -17.32 22.07 12.73
CA TYR A 443 -16.75 22.07 11.39
C TYR A 443 -17.65 21.43 10.32
N ASP A 444 -18.72 20.73 10.71
CA ASP A 444 -19.58 19.95 9.78
C ASP A 444 -20.22 20.82 8.68
N ALA A 445 -20.55 22.06 8.98
CA ALA A 445 -21.18 22.99 8.03
C ALA A 445 -20.22 23.65 7.01
N MET A 446 -18.91 23.47 7.17
CA MET A 446 -17.90 24.08 6.30
C MET A 446 -17.72 23.29 5.00
N SER A 447 -17.34 23.98 3.91
CA SER A 447 -16.95 23.34 2.66
C SER A 447 -15.59 22.62 2.79
N ASP A 448 -15.29 21.69 1.89
CA ASP A 448 -14.05 20.89 1.98
C ASP A 448 -12.76 21.74 1.96
N PHE A 449 -12.73 22.80 1.13
CA PHE A 449 -11.56 23.69 1.08
C PHE A 449 -11.47 24.67 2.26
N GLU A 450 -12.59 25.10 2.84
CA GLU A 450 -12.57 25.84 4.11
C GLU A 450 -12.05 24.95 5.25
N LEU A 451 -12.44 23.67 5.27
CA LEU A 451 -11.91 22.69 6.23
C LEU A 451 -10.39 22.48 6.05
N VAL A 452 -9.88 22.46 4.82
CA VAL A 452 -8.43 22.40 4.55
C VAL A 452 -7.72 23.60 5.18
N ASP A 453 -8.24 24.81 5.01
CA ASP A 453 -7.63 26.02 5.56
C ASP A 453 -7.67 26.02 7.10
N GLU A 454 -8.77 25.58 7.69
CA GLU A 454 -8.89 25.45 9.15
C GLU A 454 -7.97 24.34 9.71
N LEU A 455 -7.87 23.17 9.02
CA LEU A 455 -6.95 22.12 9.41
C LEU A 455 -5.50 22.61 9.43
N SER A 456 -5.08 23.35 8.40
CA SER A 456 -3.75 23.95 8.34
C SER A 456 -3.47 24.84 9.56
N LYS A 457 -4.44 25.65 9.97
CA LYS A 457 -4.32 26.54 11.16
C LYS A 457 -4.19 25.75 12.45
N ILE A 458 -5.08 24.78 12.70
CA ILE A 458 -5.11 24.05 13.98
C ILE A 458 -3.95 23.06 14.12
N ALA A 459 -3.51 22.44 13.02
CA ALA A 459 -2.38 21.53 12.99
C ALA A 459 -1.03 22.28 12.92
N ASN A 460 -1.05 23.57 12.60
CA ASN A 460 0.16 24.37 12.32
C ASN A 460 1.06 23.75 11.25
N VAL A 461 0.44 23.24 10.19
CA VAL A 461 1.08 22.56 9.05
C VAL A 461 0.67 23.25 7.75
N THR A 462 1.62 23.48 6.86
CA THR A 462 1.32 24.02 5.53
C THR A 462 0.43 23.05 4.75
N VAL A 463 -0.56 23.58 4.02
CA VAL A 463 -1.36 22.75 3.12
C VAL A 463 -0.46 22.08 2.10
N PRO A 464 -0.53 20.74 1.94
CA PRO A 464 0.29 20.04 0.94
C PRO A 464 0.03 20.56 -0.47
N GLN A 465 1.09 20.66 -1.29
CA GLN A 465 0.99 21.12 -2.67
C GLN A 465 -0.04 20.32 -3.47
N ALA A 466 -0.14 19.01 -3.23
CA ALA A 466 -1.13 18.13 -3.85
C ALA A 466 -2.59 18.54 -3.61
N ILE A 467 -2.86 19.29 -2.55
CA ILE A 467 -4.19 19.84 -2.23
C ILE A 467 -4.34 21.25 -2.80
N GLU A 468 -3.30 22.08 -2.69
CA GLU A 468 -3.34 23.43 -3.24
C GLU A 468 -3.52 23.44 -4.77
N GLU A 469 -2.80 22.55 -5.46
CA GLU A 469 -2.90 22.44 -6.92
C GLU A 469 -4.31 22.11 -7.40
N ILE A 470 -5.04 21.24 -6.70
CA ILE A 470 -6.39 20.85 -7.14
C ILE A 470 -7.46 21.92 -6.87
N ARG A 471 -7.19 22.96 -6.06
CA ARG A 471 -8.16 24.04 -5.82
C ARG A 471 -8.61 24.69 -7.13
N THR A 472 -7.66 24.95 -8.01
CA THR A 472 -7.89 25.72 -9.25
C THR A 472 -7.58 24.91 -10.52
N ALA A 473 -7.10 23.66 -10.38
CA ALA A 473 -6.74 22.84 -11.51
C ALA A 473 -7.97 22.59 -12.43
N PRO A 474 -7.82 22.73 -13.75
CA PRO A 474 -8.89 22.38 -14.68
C PRO A 474 -9.10 20.88 -14.72
N VAL A 475 -10.33 20.45 -14.95
CA VAL A 475 -10.64 19.06 -15.26
C VAL A 475 -10.06 18.74 -16.64
N VAL A 476 -9.23 17.72 -16.72
CA VAL A 476 -8.59 17.25 -17.97
C VAL A 476 -9.09 15.86 -18.37
N HIS A 477 -9.78 15.17 -17.48
CA HIS A 477 -10.40 13.87 -17.73
C HIS A 477 -11.89 13.94 -17.38
N ASP A 478 -12.75 13.91 -18.39
CA ASP A 478 -14.20 13.97 -18.26
C ASP A 478 -14.92 12.75 -18.86
N THR A 479 -14.16 11.76 -19.34
CA THR A 479 -14.70 10.54 -19.93
C THR A 479 -15.52 9.75 -18.91
N GLN A 480 -16.71 9.32 -19.32
CA GLN A 480 -17.60 8.47 -18.55
C GLN A 480 -18.12 7.32 -19.42
N CYS A 481 -18.37 6.17 -18.82
CA CYS A 481 -18.97 5.04 -19.51
C CYS A 481 -19.82 4.17 -18.57
N ASP A 482 -20.66 3.33 -19.16
CA ASP A 482 -21.31 2.25 -18.42
C ASP A 482 -20.33 1.08 -18.20
N ALA A 483 -20.57 0.26 -17.19
CA ALA A 483 -19.67 -0.82 -16.81
C ALA A 483 -19.45 -1.86 -17.93
N ASP A 484 -20.43 -2.06 -18.81
CA ASP A 484 -20.34 -2.95 -19.99
C ASP A 484 -19.55 -2.34 -21.14
N LYS A 485 -19.27 -1.02 -21.12
CA LYS A 485 -18.52 -0.27 -22.14
C LYS A 485 -17.04 -0.04 -21.79
N MET A 486 -16.58 -0.47 -20.63
CA MET A 486 -15.22 -0.27 -20.20
C MET A 486 -14.17 -0.83 -21.19
N LYS A 487 -14.43 -2.00 -21.81
CA LYS A 487 -13.55 -2.58 -22.83
C LYS A 487 -13.44 -1.69 -24.07
N ASP A 488 -14.57 -1.18 -24.56
CA ASP A 488 -14.62 -0.31 -25.74
C ASP A 488 -13.80 0.99 -25.47
N THR A 489 -13.94 1.56 -24.27
CA THR A 489 -13.19 2.74 -23.82
C THR A 489 -11.67 2.49 -23.76
N VAL A 490 -11.24 1.30 -23.29
CA VAL A 490 -9.82 0.92 -23.32
C VAL A 490 -9.32 0.86 -24.75
N LYS A 491 -10.06 0.26 -25.67
CA LYS A 491 -9.69 0.17 -27.09
C LYS A 491 -9.58 1.55 -27.73
N GLU A 492 -10.50 2.47 -27.40
CA GLU A 492 -10.48 3.86 -27.90
C GLU A 492 -9.19 4.58 -27.45
N PHE A 493 -8.82 4.50 -26.18
CA PHE A 493 -7.59 5.13 -25.67
C PHE A 493 -6.30 4.53 -26.25
N LEU A 494 -6.34 3.26 -26.62
CA LEU A 494 -5.19 2.57 -27.24
C LEU A 494 -5.18 2.70 -28.77
N HIS A 495 -6.27 3.22 -29.37
CA HIS A 495 -6.46 3.31 -30.83
C HIS A 495 -6.38 1.94 -31.53
N ILE A 496 -7.05 0.94 -30.97
CA ILE A 496 -7.07 -0.45 -31.48
C ILE A 496 -8.48 -0.95 -31.74
#